data_239dce14dada02b36cb51bdc6fdb9d6e
#
_entry.id   239dce14dada02b36cb51bdc6fdb9d6e
#
_cell.length_a   1.000
_cell.length_b   1.000
_cell.length_c   1.000
_cell.angle_alpha   90.00
_cell.angle_beta   90.00
_cell.angle_gamma   90.00
#
_symmetry.space_group_name_H-M   'P 1'
#
loop_
_entity.id
_entity.type
_entity.pdbx_description
1 polymer ?
#
loop_
_entity_poly.entity_id
_entity_poly.type
_entity_poly.pdbx_seq_one_letter_code
_entity_poly.pdbx_strand_id
1 'polypeptide(L)'
;MYKRQVYTASRTGYFSATEVVTLLNYLRILDNPLQDIPMTGGLRSPIVGCTTEELAELRIAYPEGMIYECVCRFVEDYRKHGSFEENKKILGEKLSCFMDTMNTLRDKAAYTPVHQLILEVLARTGYGDHAKAMPNGEQRNANLNMLVEKAMEYEKTSYRGLFNFVRYIQKLQQYQVDYGEVNLSGTGESAVQIMTIHKSKGLEFPVVFAAGMGKRFNFRDMNASILIHPELGIGEDEILPEKRIIAPSLCKQIIRRALLMESLGEELRVLYVALTRAKEKLIL
;
A
#
# COMPACT_ATOMS: atom_id res chain seq x y z
N MET A 1 -4.62 15.34 31.32
CA MET A 1 -4.10 15.73 30.00
C MET A 1 -4.83 14.89 28.95
N TYR A 2 -5.83 15.45 28.29
CA TYR A 2 -6.62 14.71 27.31
C TYR A 2 -5.77 14.52 26.04
N LYS A 3 -5.37 13.27 25.73
CA LYS A 3 -4.76 12.92 24.44
C LYS A 3 -5.87 12.97 23.37
N ARG A 4 -5.99 14.08 22.65
CA ARG A 4 -6.85 14.12 21.46
C ARG A 4 -6.23 13.25 20.38
N GLN A 5 -7.00 12.33 19.85
CA GLN A 5 -6.57 11.53 18.71
C GLN A 5 -6.43 12.44 17.49
N VAL A 6 -5.28 12.38 16.83
CA VAL A 6 -5.02 13.09 15.56
C VAL A 6 -5.20 12.09 14.45
N TYR A 7 -6.06 12.38 13.50
CA TYR A 7 -6.34 11.54 12.35
C TYR A 7 -5.69 12.16 11.09
N THR A 8 -4.75 11.45 10.51
CA THR A 8 -4.22 11.77 9.17
C THR A 8 -4.85 10.82 8.18
N ALA A 9 -5.51 11.33 7.16
CA ALA A 9 -5.86 10.53 5.99
C ALA A 9 -4.55 10.24 5.23
N SER A 10 -3.79 9.25 5.75
CA SER A 10 -2.50 8.85 5.21
C SER A 10 -2.68 8.36 3.77
N ARG A 11 -1.80 8.80 2.90
CA ARG A 11 -1.69 8.33 1.51
C ARG A 11 -0.78 7.11 1.36
N THR A 12 -0.44 6.45 2.45
CA THR A 12 0.18 5.14 2.32
C THR A 12 -0.88 4.21 1.79
N GLY A 13 -0.68 3.74 0.57
CA GLY A 13 -1.63 2.89 -0.11
C GLY A 13 -2.05 1.72 0.76
N TYR A 14 -3.31 1.38 0.75
CA TYR A 14 -3.89 0.23 1.43
C TYR A 14 -3.03 -1.04 1.23
N PHE A 15 -2.61 -1.27 -0.01
CA PHE A 15 -1.78 -2.43 -0.36
C PHE A 15 -0.32 -2.35 0.12
N SER A 16 0.13 -1.23 0.67
CA SER A 16 1.47 -1.08 1.28
C SER A 16 1.45 -1.22 2.81
N ALA A 17 0.27 -1.31 3.42
CA ALA A 17 0.12 -1.58 4.83
C ALA A 17 0.72 -2.94 5.19
N THR A 18 1.57 -2.99 6.21
CA THR A 18 2.36 -4.18 6.57
C THR A 18 1.50 -5.42 6.78
N GLU A 19 0.35 -5.28 7.43
CA GLU A 19 -0.60 -6.36 7.68
C GLU A 19 -1.21 -6.92 6.39
N VAL A 20 -1.50 -6.04 5.42
CA VAL A 20 -2.04 -6.43 4.12
C VAL A 20 -0.97 -7.09 3.27
N VAL A 21 0.25 -6.52 3.23
CA VAL A 21 1.39 -7.11 2.50
C VAL A 21 1.70 -8.50 3.01
N THR A 22 1.72 -8.69 4.35
CA THR A 22 1.99 -10.00 4.96
C THR A 22 0.95 -11.03 4.54
N LEU A 23 -0.34 -10.70 4.63
CA LEU A 23 -1.41 -11.60 4.24
C LEU A 23 -1.41 -11.89 2.72
N LEU A 24 -1.16 -10.88 1.90
CA LEU A 24 -1.02 -11.07 0.45
C LEU A 24 0.17 -11.95 0.07
N ASN A 25 1.30 -11.82 0.76
CA ASN A 25 2.44 -12.72 0.55
C ASN A 25 2.07 -14.16 0.90
N TYR A 26 1.33 -14.37 2.01
CA TYR A 26 0.87 -15.69 2.38
C TYR A 26 -0.10 -16.29 1.34
N LEU A 27 -1.02 -15.51 0.82
CA LEU A 27 -1.93 -15.94 -0.27
C LEU A 27 -1.15 -16.28 -1.56
N ARG A 28 -0.09 -15.52 -1.88
CA ARG A 28 0.80 -15.82 -3.02
C ARG A 28 1.55 -17.14 -2.84
N ILE A 29 1.99 -17.45 -1.61
CA ILE A 29 2.63 -18.73 -1.28
C ILE A 29 1.64 -19.88 -1.44
N LEU A 30 0.39 -19.71 -1.00
CA LEU A 30 -0.64 -20.72 -1.17
C LEU A 30 -0.94 -21.00 -2.66
N ASP A 31 -0.92 -19.97 -3.49
CA ASP A 31 -1.09 -20.09 -4.94
C ASP A 31 0.14 -20.73 -5.59
N ASN A 32 1.31 -20.16 -5.38
CA ASN A 32 2.58 -20.66 -5.91
C ASN A 32 3.72 -20.45 -4.91
N PRO A 33 4.20 -21.54 -4.24
CA PRO A 33 5.25 -21.44 -3.24
C PRO A 33 6.66 -21.20 -3.84
N LEU A 34 6.84 -21.39 -5.16
CA LEU A 34 8.11 -21.20 -5.84
C LEU A 34 8.46 -19.70 -6.09
N GLN A 35 7.92 -18.80 -5.29
CA GLN A 35 8.21 -17.37 -5.34
C GLN A 35 9.05 -16.98 -4.12
N ASP A 36 10.35 -16.76 -4.30
CA ASP A 36 11.29 -16.51 -3.20
C ASP A 36 10.94 -15.27 -2.37
N ILE A 37 10.51 -14.16 -2.99
CA ILE A 37 10.18 -12.92 -2.27
C ILE A 37 8.95 -13.10 -1.35
N PRO A 38 7.79 -13.58 -1.82
CA PRO A 38 6.66 -13.87 -0.96
C PRO A 38 6.99 -14.92 0.10
N MET A 39 7.74 -15.98 -0.26
CA MET A 39 8.12 -17.06 0.64
C MET A 39 8.99 -16.52 1.80
N THR A 40 10.05 -15.79 1.48
CA THR A 40 10.91 -15.16 2.50
C THR A 40 10.11 -14.19 3.38
N GLY A 41 9.24 -13.38 2.77
CA GLY A 41 8.35 -12.47 3.50
C GLY A 41 7.38 -13.20 4.43
N GLY A 42 6.82 -14.32 4.00
CA GLY A 42 5.95 -15.17 4.81
C GLY A 42 6.68 -15.81 5.97
N LEU A 43 7.85 -16.40 5.75
CA LEU A 43 8.69 -17.02 6.78
C LEU A 43 9.16 -15.98 7.82
N ARG A 44 9.51 -14.76 7.39
CA ARG A 44 9.94 -13.67 8.25
C ARG A 44 8.79 -13.02 9.02
N SER A 45 7.56 -13.19 8.55
CA SER A 45 6.36 -12.60 9.16
C SER A 45 6.05 -13.21 10.53
N PRO A 46 5.21 -12.54 11.35
CA PRO A 46 4.73 -13.10 12.62
C PRO A 46 3.97 -14.42 12.48
N ILE A 47 3.55 -14.78 11.28
CA ILE A 47 2.85 -16.04 10.99
C ILE A 47 3.76 -17.26 11.26
N VAL A 48 5.05 -17.15 10.86
CA VAL A 48 6.04 -18.24 11.06
C VAL A 48 7.08 -17.83 12.11
N GLY A 49 7.49 -16.56 12.10
CA GLY A 49 8.40 -15.99 13.10
C GLY A 49 9.86 -16.44 12.95
N CYS A 50 10.31 -16.71 11.72
CA CYS A 50 11.73 -16.97 11.49
C CYS A 50 12.56 -15.68 11.63
N THR A 51 13.74 -15.79 12.25
CA THR A 51 14.71 -14.70 12.32
C THR A 51 15.52 -14.62 11.02
N THR A 52 16.27 -13.52 10.85
CA THR A 52 17.15 -13.34 9.68
C THR A 52 18.28 -14.36 9.69
N GLU A 53 18.78 -14.68 10.90
CA GLU A 53 19.83 -15.66 11.15
C GLU A 53 19.35 -17.06 10.78
N GLU A 54 18.15 -17.45 11.24
CA GLU A 54 17.54 -18.75 10.91
C GLU A 54 17.36 -18.93 9.39
N LEU A 55 16.96 -17.88 8.67
CA LEU A 55 16.84 -17.93 7.20
C LEU A 55 18.20 -18.00 6.50
N ALA A 56 19.21 -17.32 7.05
CA ALA A 56 20.60 -17.40 6.54
C ALA A 56 21.17 -18.82 6.74
N GLU A 57 20.99 -19.41 7.93
CA GLU A 57 21.40 -20.79 8.22
C GLU A 57 20.72 -21.79 7.28
N LEU A 58 19.40 -21.63 7.04
CA LEU A 58 18.68 -22.45 6.09
C LEU A 58 19.31 -22.37 4.68
N ARG A 59 19.64 -21.14 4.23
CA ARG A 59 20.24 -20.94 2.90
C ARG A 59 21.68 -21.44 2.80
N ILE A 60 22.45 -21.34 3.88
CA ILE A 60 23.81 -21.90 3.94
C ILE A 60 23.78 -23.44 3.91
N ALA A 61 22.82 -24.05 4.62
CA ALA A 61 22.65 -25.51 4.61
C ALA A 61 22.21 -26.05 3.23
N TYR A 62 21.38 -25.28 2.51
CA TYR A 62 20.85 -25.64 1.20
C TYR A 62 21.05 -24.48 0.20
N PRO A 63 22.28 -24.32 -0.37
CA PRO A 63 22.63 -23.18 -1.19
C PRO A 63 21.94 -23.13 -2.55
N GLU A 64 21.46 -24.27 -3.04
CA GLU A 64 20.85 -24.41 -4.36
C GLU A 64 19.32 -24.51 -4.28
N GLY A 65 18.64 -24.03 -5.33
CA GLY A 65 17.18 -24.10 -5.48
C GLY A 65 16.42 -22.90 -4.88
N MET A 66 15.11 -22.94 -5.01
CA MET A 66 14.20 -21.94 -4.44
C MET A 66 14.09 -22.08 -2.92
N ILE A 67 13.77 -21.01 -2.20
CA ILE A 67 13.62 -21.04 -0.72
C ILE A 67 12.63 -22.13 -0.27
N TYR A 68 11.54 -22.31 -1.03
CA TYR A 68 10.57 -23.38 -0.74
C TYR A 68 11.21 -24.77 -0.77
N GLU A 69 12.07 -25.06 -1.74
CA GLU A 69 12.78 -26.35 -1.84
C GLU A 69 13.74 -26.53 -0.68
N CYS A 70 14.42 -25.45 -0.24
CA CYS A 70 15.27 -25.47 0.93
C CYS A 70 14.46 -25.84 2.19
N VAL A 71 13.27 -25.22 2.36
CA VAL A 71 12.36 -25.53 3.47
C VAL A 71 11.91 -26.99 3.43
N CYS A 72 11.51 -27.49 2.26
CA CYS A 72 11.10 -28.89 2.10
C CYS A 72 12.20 -29.87 2.52
N ARG A 73 13.42 -29.69 1.99
CA ARG A 73 14.58 -30.54 2.31
C ARG A 73 14.91 -30.49 3.80
N PHE A 74 14.92 -29.27 4.38
CA PHE A 74 15.20 -29.11 5.81
C PHE A 74 14.16 -29.82 6.68
N VAL A 75 12.87 -29.68 6.36
CA VAL A 75 11.78 -30.33 7.10
C VAL A 75 11.84 -31.88 6.96
N GLU A 76 12.19 -32.38 5.77
CA GLU A 76 12.40 -33.81 5.55
C GLU A 76 13.55 -34.33 6.38
N ASP A 77 14.69 -33.64 6.39
CA ASP A 77 15.86 -34.03 7.19
C ASP A 77 15.56 -33.97 8.71
N TYR A 78 14.84 -32.91 9.12
CA TYR A 78 14.39 -32.76 10.49
C TYR A 78 13.50 -33.94 10.96
N ARG A 79 12.53 -34.34 10.10
CA ARG A 79 11.62 -35.46 10.41
C ARG A 79 12.32 -36.84 10.43
N LYS A 80 13.38 -37.00 9.63
CA LYS A 80 14.11 -38.26 9.53
C LYS A 80 15.12 -38.46 10.66
N HIS A 81 15.83 -37.42 11.04
CA HIS A 81 17.03 -37.60 11.89
C HIS A 81 16.87 -37.20 13.36
N GLY A 82 15.85 -36.39 13.71
CA GLY A 82 15.42 -36.11 15.10
C GLY A 82 16.44 -35.52 16.09
N SER A 83 17.74 -35.51 15.75
CA SER A 83 18.81 -35.01 16.62
C SER A 83 19.52 -33.82 15.98
N PHE A 84 18.99 -32.66 16.22
CA PHE A 84 19.62 -31.37 15.84
C PHE A 84 20.05 -30.62 17.10
N GLU A 85 21.01 -29.69 16.94
CA GLU A 85 21.31 -28.65 17.93
C GLU A 85 20.02 -27.89 18.27
N GLU A 86 19.90 -27.38 19.47
CA GLU A 86 18.66 -26.81 20.04
C GLU A 86 18.07 -25.72 19.13
N ASN A 87 18.93 -24.85 18.53
CA ASN A 87 18.50 -23.80 17.58
C ASN A 87 17.85 -24.39 16.32
N LYS A 88 18.42 -25.46 15.76
CA LYS A 88 17.89 -26.15 14.59
C LYS A 88 16.60 -26.89 14.90
N LYS A 89 16.41 -27.32 16.13
CA LYS A 89 15.17 -27.94 16.59
C LYS A 89 14.02 -26.95 16.60
N ILE A 90 14.23 -25.76 17.15
CA ILE A 90 13.23 -24.65 17.13
C ILE A 90 12.84 -24.28 15.70
N LEU A 91 13.82 -24.12 14.81
CA LEU A 91 13.58 -23.85 13.41
C LEU A 91 12.80 -24.99 12.74
N GLY A 92 13.16 -26.24 13.03
CA GLY A 92 12.48 -27.43 12.51
C GLY A 92 11.01 -27.50 12.91
N GLU A 93 10.70 -27.18 14.15
CA GLU A 93 9.32 -27.12 14.65
C GLU A 93 8.52 -26.01 13.94
N LYS A 94 9.08 -24.79 13.83
CA LYS A 94 8.45 -23.67 13.11
C LYS A 94 8.16 -24.02 11.65
N LEU A 95 9.16 -24.54 10.92
CA LEU A 95 9.02 -24.86 9.50
C LEU A 95 8.11 -26.07 9.26
N SER A 96 8.14 -27.08 10.13
CA SER A 96 7.24 -28.23 10.03
C SER A 96 5.77 -27.81 10.24
N CYS A 97 5.49 -27.00 11.28
CA CYS A 97 4.15 -26.46 11.53
C CYS A 97 3.65 -25.59 10.37
N PHE A 98 4.54 -24.74 9.82
CA PHE A 98 4.24 -23.91 8.66
C PHE A 98 3.88 -24.78 7.44
N MET A 99 4.69 -25.81 7.12
CA MET A 99 4.46 -26.68 5.97
C MET A 99 3.14 -27.45 6.10
N ASP A 100 2.83 -27.98 7.28
CA ASP A 100 1.59 -28.71 7.51
C ASP A 100 0.36 -27.81 7.38
N THR A 101 0.45 -26.59 7.93
CA THR A 101 -0.61 -25.56 7.80
C THR A 101 -0.78 -25.13 6.35
N MET A 102 0.32 -24.84 5.66
CA MET A 102 0.31 -24.42 4.26
C MET A 102 -0.28 -25.49 3.35
N ASN A 103 0.12 -26.75 3.50
CA ASN A 103 -0.40 -27.88 2.69
C ASN A 103 -1.90 -28.05 2.92
N THR A 104 -2.36 -28.02 4.18
CA THR A 104 -3.79 -28.09 4.50
C THR A 104 -4.60 -26.95 3.86
N LEU A 105 -4.07 -25.74 3.88
CA LEU A 105 -4.74 -24.58 3.28
C LEU A 105 -4.72 -24.61 1.74
N ARG A 106 -3.65 -25.14 1.14
CA ARG A 106 -3.56 -25.33 -0.31
C ARG A 106 -4.56 -26.35 -0.84
N ASP A 107 -4.71 -27.46 -0.14
CA ASP A 107 -5.70 -28.48 -0.49
C ASP A 107 -7.11 -27.91 -0.46
N LYS A 108 -7.40 -27.05 0.50
CA LYS A 108 -8.68 -26.35 0.62
C LYS A 108 -8.87 -25.23 -0.42
N ALA A 109 -7.80 -24.56 -0.84
CA ALA A 109 -7.86 -23.44 -1.76
C ALA A 109 -8.50 -23.80 -3.11
N ALA A 110 -8.46 -25.08 -3.49
CA ALA A 110 -9.02 -25.57 -4.75
C ALA A 110 -10.57 -25.47 -4.81
N TYR A 111 -11.26 -25.54 -3.67
CA TYR A 111 -12.73 -25.60 -3.61
C TYR A 111 -13.36 -24.61 -2.63
N THR A 112 -12.55 -23.86 -1.86
CA THR A 112 -13.02 -22.88 -0.90
C THR A 112 -13.06 -21.47 -1.54
N PRO A 113 -14.12 -20.68 -1.37
CA PRO A 113 -14.14 -19.30 -1.77
C PRO A 113 -13.00 -18.49 -1.14
N VAL A 114 -12.46 -17.53 -1.89
CA VAL A 114 -11.26 -16.78 -1.47
C VAL A 114 -11.47 -16.03 -0.16
N HIS A 115 -12.64 -15.41 0.04
CA HIS A 115 -12.94 -14.72 1.30
C HIS A 115 -12.94 -15.66 2.50
N GLN A 116 -13.46 -16.89 2.35
CA GLN A 116 -13.45 -17.91 3.40
C GLN A 116 -12.02 -18.44 3.64
N LEU A 117 -11.25 -18.62 2.56
CA LEU A 117 -9.85 -19.00 2.66
C LEU A 117 -9.04 -17.96 3.44
N ILE A 118 -9.26 -16.67 3.19
CA ILE A 118 -8.60 -15.58 3.93
C ILE A 118 -8.95 -15.66 5.42
N LEU A 119 -10.21 -15.84 5.76
CA LEU A 119 -10.66 -15.99 7.15
C LEU A 119 -10.02 -17.22 7.82
N GLU A 120 -9.93 -18.33 7.10
CA GLU A 120 -9.31 -19.56 7.61
C GLU A 120 -7.79 -19.37 7.82
N VAL A 121 -7.10 -18.67 6.90
CA VAL A 121 -5.69 -18.28 7.07
C VAL A 121 -5.53 -17.47 8.36
N LEU A 122 -6.33 -16.41 8.55
CA LEU A 122 -6.25 -15.56 9.73
C LEU A 122 -6.50 -16.35 11.04
N ALA A 123 -7.48 -17.25 11.04
CA ALA A 123 -7.82 -18.05 12.21
C ALA A 123 -6.75 -19.10 12.54
N ARG A 124 -6.25 -19.86 11.54
CA ARG A 124 -5.26 -20.92 11.76
C ARG A 124 -3.89 -20.38 12.12
N THR A 125 -3.48 -19.28 11.53
CA THR A 125 -2.17 -18.68 11.80
C THR A 125 -2.16 -17.77 13.03
N GLY A 126 -3.34 -17.44 13.59
CA GLY A 126 -3.48 -16.46 14.67
C GLY A 126 -3.09 -15.03 14.27
N TYR A 127 -2.85 -14.80 12.97
CA TYR A 127 -2.35 -13.50 12.48
C TYR A 127 -3.35 -12.37 12.69
N GLY A 128 -4.65 -12.64 12.62
CA GLY A 128 -5.70 -11.67 12.91
C GLY A 128 -5.61 -11.10 14.33
N ASP A 129 -5.40 -11.98 15.33
CA ASP A 129 -5.30 -11.55 16.73
C ASP A 129 -3.95 -10.90 17.02
N HIS A 130 -2.87 -11.38 16.39
CA HIS A 130 -1.59 -10.68 16.43
C HIS A 130 -1.68 -9.25 15.91
N ALA A 131 -2.33 -9.04 14.76
CA ALA A 131 -2.52 -7.71 14.18
C ALA A 131 -3.33 -6.77 15.09
N LYS A 132 -4.36 -7.30 15.78
CA LYS A 132 -5.14 -6.56 16.78
C LYS A 132 -4.31 -6.15 18.00
N ALA A 133 -3.38 -6.98 18.42
CA ALA A 133 -2.52 -6.72 19.59
C ALA A 133 -1.41 -5.69 19.31
N MET A 134 -1.11 -5.41 18.05
CA MET A 134 -0.09 -4.45 17.63
C MET A 134 -0.57 -2.98 17.83
N PRO A 135 0.35 -1.99 17.89
CA PRO A 135 -0.04 -0.58 17.85
C PRO A 135 -0.95 -0.29 16.66
N ASN A 136 -2.01 0.49 16.87
CA ASN A 136 -3.09 0.74 15.90
C ASN A 136 -3.85 -0.53 15.48
N GLY A 137 -4.04 -1.48 16.42
CA GLY A 137 -4.65 -2.77 16.15
C GLY A 137 -6.05 -2.69 15.52
N GLU A 138 -6.88 -1.73 15.91
CA GLU A 138 -8.19 -1.51 15.31
C GLU A 138 -8.08 -1.19 13.81
N GLN A 139 -7.15 -0.30 13.43
CA GLN A 139 -6.90 0.06 12.02
C GLN A 139 -6.38 -1.14 11.24
N ARG A 140 -5.43 -1.90 11.82
CA ARG A 140 -4.89 -3.11 11.19
C ARG A 140 -5.96 -4.16 10.95
N ASN A 141 -6.81 -4.38 11.96
CA ASN A 141 -7.94 -5.31 11.81
C ASN A 141 -8.94 -4.84 10.75
N ALA A 142 -9.23 -3.54 10.68
CA ALA A 142 -10.10 -2.99 9.65
C ALA A 142 -9.50 -3.16 8.25
N ASN A 143 -8.18 -2.99 8.09
CA ASN A 143 -7.48 -3.23 6.82
C ASN A 143 -7.56 -4.71 6.41
N LEU A 144 -7.41 -5.66 7.35
CA LEU A 144 -7.57 -7.09 7.07
C LEU A 144 -9.00 -7.44 6.66
N ASN A 145 -10.01 -6.88 7.36
CA ASN A 145 -11.42 -7.07 7.01
C ASN A 145 -11.76 -6.50 5.62
N MET A 146 -11.20 -5.35 5.27
CA MET A 146 -11.36 -4.78 3.93
C MET A 146 -10.82 -5.73 2.84
N LEU A 147 -9.75 -6.49 3.10
CA LEU A 147 -9.27 -7.50 2.14
C LEU A 147 -10.29 -8.63 1.96
N VAL A 148 -10.95 -9.05 3.04
CA VAL A 148 -12.06 -10.03 2.97
C VAL A 148 -13.22 -9.48 2.15
N GLU A 149 -13.62 -8.22 2.37
CA GLU A 149 -14.69 -7.57 1.59
C GLU A 149 -14.31 -7.49 0.10
N LYS A 150 -13.06 -7.13 -0.22
CA LYS A 150 -12.57 -7.12 -1.60
C LYS A 150 -12.59 -8.50 -2.24
N ALA A 151 -12.30 -9.55 -1.49
CA ALA A 151 -12.44 -10.92 -1.98
C ALA A 151 -13.91 -11.28 -2.24
N MET A 152 -14.85 -10.87 -1.37
CA MET A 152 -16.29 -11.06 -1.58
C MET A 152 -16.80 -10.28 -2.81
N GLU A 153 -16.32 -9.04 -3.02
CA GLU A 153 -16.66 -8.25 -4.22
C GLU A 153 -16.13 -8.91 -5.49
N TYR A 154 -14.88 -9.38 -5.43
CA TYR A 154 -14.26 -10.10 -6.54
C TYR A 154 -15.04 -11.37 -6.93
N GLU A 155 -15.53 -12.13 -5.97
CA GLU A 155 -16.27 -13.37 -6.20
C GLU A 155 -17.67 -13.17 -6.83
N LYS A 156 -18.20 -11.95 -6.81
CA LYS A 156 -19.42 -11.58 -7.55
C LYS A 156 -19.16 -11.48 -9.07
N THR A 157 -17.90 -11.40 -9.47
CA THR A 157 -17.53 -11.40 -10.88
C THR A 157 -17.50 -12.81 -11.47
N SER A 158 -17.30 -12.93 -12.79
CA SER A 158 -17.19 -14.23 -13.47
C SER A 158 -15.86 -14.97 -13.17
N TYR A 159 -14.89 -14.30 -12.57
CA TYR A 159 -13.59 -14.89 -12.24
C TYR A 159 -13.61 -15.47 -10.84
N ARG A 160 -13.09 -16.68 -10.68
CA ARG A 160 -13.04 -17.38 -9.39
C ARG A 160 -11.65 -17.96 -9.12
N GLY A 161 -11.40 -18.31 -7.86
CA GLY A 161 -10.19 -18.99 -7.41
C GLY A 161 -9.06 -18.05 -6.99
N LEU A 162 -8.17 -18.62 -6.15
CA LEU A 162 -7.08 -17.89 -5.51
C LEU A 162 -6.11 -17.29 -6.54
N PHE A 163 -5.72 -18.04 -7.56
CA PHE A 163 -4.80 -17.58 -8.62
C PHE A 163 -5.29 -16.29 -9.29
N ASN A 164 -6.56 -16.28 -9.73
CA ASN A 164 -7.13 -15.11 -10.38
C ASN A 164 -7.27 -13.92 -9.44
N PHE A 165 -7.61 -14.16 -8.17
CA PHE A 165 -7.67 -13.12 -7.15
C PHE A 165 -6.30 -12.49 -6.89
N VAL A 166 -5.24 -13.29 -6.73
CA VAL A 166 -3.87 -12.80 -6.56
C VAL A 166 -3.45 -11.93 -7.74
N ARG A 167 -3.74 -12.36 -8.97
CA ARG A 167 -3.47 -11.56 -10.19
C ARG A 167 -4.29 -10.28 -10.26
N TYR A 168 -5.55 -10.32 -9.83
CA TYR A 168 -6.39 -9.13 -9.73
C TYR A 168 -5.78 -8.10 -8.79
N ILE A 169 -5.38 -8.50 -7.59
CA ILE A 169 -4.71 -7.62 -6.62
C ILE A 169 -3.39 -7.06 -7.19
N GLN A 170 -2.57 -7.90 -7.86
CA GLN A 170 -1.34 -7.43 -8.50
C GLN A 170 -1.59 -6.34 -9.55
N LYS A 171 -2.64 -6.50 -10.36
CA LYS A 171 -3.03 -5.46 -11.33
C LYS A 171 -3.46 -4.17 -10.65
N LEU A 172 -4.27 -4.25 -9.59
CA LEU A 172 -4.66 -3.07 -8.81
C LEU A 172 -3.43 -2.32 -8.28
N GLN A 173 -2.45 -3.05 -7.72
CA GLN A 173 -1.18 -2.47 -7.26
C GLN A 173 -0.40 -1.80 -8.41
N GLN A 174 -0.32 -2.44 -9.57
CA GLN A 174 0.40 -1.93 -10.74
C GLN A 174 -0.24 -0.66 -11.31
N TYR A 175 -1.57 -0.60 -11.36
CA TYR A 175 -2.30 0.58 -11.84
C TYR A 175 -2.43 1.69 -10.78
N GLN A 176 -1.78 1.53 -9.62
CA GLN A 176 -1.87 2.49 -8.50
C GLN A 176 -3.32 2.82 -8.12
N VAL A 177 -4.23 1.87 -8.30
CA VAL A 177 -5.58 1.98 -7.78
C VAL A 177 -5.50 1.83 -6.27
N ASP A 178 -5.30 2.98 -5.61
CA ASP A 178 -5.12 3.02 -4.18
C ASP A 178 -6.47 3.26 -3.50
N TYR A 179 -6.91 2.28 -2.75
CA TYR A 179 -8.16 2.37 -1.99
C TYR A 179 -8.00 3.14 -0.68
N GLY A 180 -6.90 3.78 -0.38
CA GLY A 180 -6.67 4.39 0.92
C GLY A 180 -6.95 3.44 2.11
N GLU A 181 -6.35 3.67 3.25
CA GLU A 181 -6.65 2.90 4.46
C GLU A 181 -8.13 3.05 4.86
N VAL A 182 -8.69 2.02 5.47
CA VAL A 182 -10.07 2.03 5.99
C VAL A 182 -10.25 3.18 6.96
N ASN A 183 -11.16 4.09 6.65
CA ASN A 183 -11.50 5.19 7.55
C ASN A 183 -12.37 4.66 8.71
N LEU A 184 -11.76 4.41 9.87
CA LEU A 184 -12.50 4.09 11.11
C LEU A 184 -13.25 5.29 11.72
N SER A 185 -13.24 6.44 11.05
CA SER A 185 -13.81 7.71 11.55
C SER A 185 -15.34 7.75 11.68
N GLY A 186 -16.01 6.59 11.70
CA GLY A 186 -17.45 6.55 11.98
C GLY A 186 -17.84 6.69 13.46
N THR A 187 -16.88 6.66 14.40
CA THR A 187 -17.21 6.54 15.84
C THR A 187 -16.50 7.51 16.79
N GLY A 188 -15.73 8.47 16.27
CA GLY A 188 -14.99 9.41 17.11
C GLY A 188 -15.35 10.87 16.88
N GLU A 189 -16.42 11.37 17.49
CA GLU A 189 -16.86 12.78 17.43
C GLU A 189 -15.83 13.81 17.95
N SER A 190 -14.63 13.41 18.39
CA SER A 190 -13.66 14.29 19.05
C SER A 190 -12.23 14.20 18.53
N ALA A 191 -12.02 13.80 17.26
CA ALA A 191 -10.69 13.69 16.68
C ALA A 191 -10.33 14.91 15.81
N VAL A 192 -9.05 15.35 15.85
CA VAL A 192 -8.52 16.35 14.93
C VAL A 192 -8.18 15.66 13.59
N GLN A 193 -8.80 16.12 12.52
CA GLN A 193 -8.59 15.59 11.17
C GLN A 193 -7.54 16.42 10.41
N ILE A 194 -6.49 15.79 9.91
CA ILE A 194 -5.49 16.40 9.01
C ILE A 194 -5.74 15.88 7.61
N MET A 195 -6.03 16.76 6.67
CA MET A 195 -6.32 16.39 5.29
C MET A 195 -5.86 17.45 4.29
N THR A 196 -5.80 17.10 3.01
CA THR A 196 -5.54 18.09 1.95
C THR A 196 -6.78 18.91 1.66
N ILE A 197 -6.60 20.13 1.15
CA ILE A 197 -7.71 21.01 0.76
C ILE A 197 -8.63 20.30 -0.26
N HIS A 198 -8.07 19.54 -1.21
CA HIS A 198 -8.87 18.79 -2.19
C HIS A 198 -9.78 17.75 -1.55
N LYS A 199 -9.31 17.06 -0.51
CA LYS A 199 -10.12 16.06 0.23
C LYS A 199 -11.21 16.72 1.08
N SER A 200 -11.05 18.00 1.44
CA SER A 200 -12.06 18.74 2.20
C SER A 200 -13.22 19.27 1.35
N LYS A 201 -13.16 19.14 0.02
CA LYS A 201 -14.23 19.61 -0.87
C LYS A 201 -15.54 18.88 -0.55
N GLY A 202 -16.59 19.66 -0.28
CA GLY A 202 -17.90 19.11 0.11
C GLY A 202 -18.08 18.83 1.61
N LEU A 203 -17.01 18.93 2.41
CA LEU A 203 -17.08 18.78 3.87
C LEU A 203 -17.08 20.14 4.56
N GLU A 204 -17.63 20.20 5.77
CA GLU A 204 -17.62 21.40 6.61
C GLU A 204 -17.22 21.03 8.03
N PHE A 205 -16.46 21.90 8.69
CA PHE A 205 -15.94 21.68 10.04
C PHE A 205 -16.20 22.89 10.94
N PRO A 206 -16.46 22.71 12.24
CA PRO A 206 -16.66 23.84 13.16
C PRO A 206 -15.45 24.76 13.19
N VAL A 207 -14.23 24.19 13.33
CA VAL A 207 -12.97 24.95 13.37
C VAL A 207 -12.01 24.38 12.35
N VAL A 208 -11.38 25.24 11.56
CA VAL A 208 -10.41 24.87 10.52
C VAL A 208 -9.10 25.62 10.73
N PHE A 209 -7.99 24.90 10.71
CA PHE A 209 -6.64 25.45 10.64
C PHE A 209 -6.12 25.26 9.22
N ALA A 210 -5.96 26.35 8.47
CA ALA A 210 -5.38 26.29 7.14
C ALA A 210 -3.85 26.50 7.24
N ALA A 211 -3.11 25.40 7.30
CA ALA A 211 -1.66 25.44 7.47
C ALA A 211 -0.93 25.62 6.12
N GLY A 212 0.22 26.33 6.15
CA GLY A 212 1.10 26.44 4.99
C GLY A 212 0.70 27.52 3.99
N MET A 213 -0.13 28.49 4.38
CA MET A 213 -0.61 29.60 3.54
C MET A 213 0.51 30.51 3.01
N GLY A 214 1.70 30.53 3.64
CA GLY A 214 2.87 31.29 3.18
C GLY A 214 3.68 30.59 2.08
N LYS A 215 3.29 29.41 1.61
CA LYS A 215 4.00 28.70 0.56
C LYS A 215 3.74 29.36 -0.81
N ARG A 216 4.82 29.62 -1.55
CA ARG A 216 4.72 30.16 -2.91
C ARG A 216 4.11 29.15 -3.87
N PHE A 217 3.32 29.62 -4.83
CA PHE A 217 2.80 28.79 -5.91
C PHE A 217 3.93 28.24 -6.77
N ASN A 218 3.73 27.04 -7.30
CA ASN A 218 4.73 26.37 -8.13
C ASN A 218 4.48 26.66 -9.63
N PHE A 219 5.41 27.41 -10.24
CA PHE A 219 5.36 27.74 -11.66
C PHE A 219 6.48 27.07 -12.47
N ARG A 220 7.05 25.96 -11.98
CA ARG A 220 8.18 25.28 -12.64
C ARG A 220 7.85 24.81 -14.05
N ASP A 221 6.64 24.34 -14.25
CA ASP A 221 6.19 23.78 -15.52
C ASP A 221 6.16 24.83 -16.65
N MET A 222 6.05 26.13 -16.31
CA MET A 222 6.08 27.24 -17.24
C MET A 222 7.49 27.57 -17.79
N ASN A 223 8.53 26.94 -17.24
CA ASN A 223 9.92 27.10 -17.68
C ASN A 223 10.41 25.94 -18.57
N ALA A 224 9.53 25.05 -18.97
CA ALA A 224 9.87 23.97 -19.90
C ALA A 224 10.28 24.54 -21.28
N SER A 225 11.14 23.79 -21.99
CA SER A 225 11.59 24.19 -23.34
C SER A 225 10.45 24.25 -24.35
N ILE A 226 9.45 23.41 -24.17
CA ILE A 226 8.22 23.37 -24.98
C ILE A 226 7.03 23.56 -24.03
N LEU A 227 6.14 24.48 -24.36
CA LEU A 227 4.87 24.69 -23.69
C LEU A 227 3.72 24.26 -24.61
N ILE A 228 2.73 23.59 -24.04
CA ILE A 228 1.54 23.12 -24.78
C ILE A 228 0.31 23.73 -24.11
N HIS A 229 -0.55 24.32 -24.91
CA HIS A 229 -1.84 24.88 -24.49
C HIS A 229 -2.96 24.35 -25.38
N PRO A 230 -4.09 23.88 -24.82
CA PRO A 230 -5.17 23.25 -25.61
C PRO A 230 -5.70 24.13 -26.75
N GLU A 231 -5.83 25.45 -26.51
CA GLU A 231 -6.39 26.40 -27.47
C GLU A 231 -5.32 27.15 -28.28
N LEU A 232 -4.15 27.45 -27.69
CA LEU A 232 -3.11 28.26 -28.32
C LEU A 232 -2.03 27.41 -29.02
N GLY A 233 -2.07 26.05 -28.89
CA GLY A 233 -1.16 25.16 -29.55
C GLY A 233 0.17 24.98 -28.80
N ILE A 234 1.28 24.94 -29.54
CA ILE A 234 2.62 24.63 -29.03
C ILE A 234 3.51 25.87 -29.13
N GLY A 235 4.20 26.21 -28.05
CA GLY A 235 5.22 27.24 -27.97
C GLY A 235 6.59 26.67 -27.67
N GLU A 236 7.56 26.90 -28.53
CA GLU A 236 8.93 26.46 -28.42
C GLU A 236 9.92 27.62 -28.29
N ASP A 237 11.14 27.30 -27.89
CA ASP A 237 12.25 28.25 -27.90
C ASP A 237 12.82 28.39 -29.32
N GLU A 238 13.08 29.60 -29.76
CA GLU A 238 13.77 29.89 -31.00
C GLU A 238 15.29 29.79 -30.79
N ILE A 239 15.92 28.94 -31.58
CA ILE A 239 17.36 28.69 -31.51
C ILE A 239 18.01 29.42 -32.69
N LEU A 240 18.89 30.36 -32.39
CA LEU A 240 19.70 31.06 -33.33
C LEU A 240 21.16 30.59 -33.30
N PRO A 241 21.51 29.53 -34.05
CA PRO A 241 22.83 28.86 -33.94
C PRO A 241 23.99 29.78 -34.22
N GLU A 242 23.81 30.71 -35.22
CA GLU A 242 24.85 31.66 -35.61
C GLU A 242 25.25 32.61 -34.49
N LYS A 243 24.28 32.99 -33.65
CA LYS A 243 24.48 33.89 -32.50
C LYS A 243 24.63 33.14 -31.18
N ARG A 244 24.50 31.81 -31.19
CA ARG A 244 24.47 30.95 -29.98
C ARG A 244 23.46 31.44 -28.93
N ILE A 245 22.30 31.91 -29.39
CA ILE A 245 21.24 32.43 -28.53
C ILE A 245 20.04 31.48 -28.60
N ILE A 246 19.47 31.17 -27.42
CA ILE A 246 18.17 30.54 -27.29
C ILE A 246 17.24 31.54 -26.64
N ALA A 247 16.14 31.84 -27.29
CA ALA A 247 15.15 32.80 -26.82
C ALA A 247 13.72 32.26 -26.94
N PRO A 248 12.83 32.55 -26.00
CA PRO A 248 11.45 32.13 -26.11
C PRO A 248 10.77 32.80 -27.30
N SER A 249 10.15 32.04 -28.19
CA SER A 249 9.34 32.55 -29.28
C SER A 249 8.16 33.38 -28.77
N LEU A 250 7.59 34.25 -29.64
CA LEU A 250 6.41 35.03 -29.27
C LEU A 250 5.23 34.11 -28.85
N CYS A 251 5.02 33.01 -29.59
CA CYS A 251 4.00 32.00 -29.23
C CYS A 251 4.23 31.45 -27.84
N LYS A 252 5.47 31.08 -27.49
CA LYS A 252 5.80 30.58 -26.16
C LYS A 252 5.52 31.62 -25.07
N GLN A 253 5.80 32.88 -25.31
CA GLN A 253 5.53 33.93 -24.32
C GLN A 253 4.02 34.11 -24.09
N ILE A 254 3.22 34.09 -25.17
CA ILE A 254 1.75 34.17 -25.07
C ILE A 254 1.20 32.98 -24.30
N ILE A 255 1.60 31.76 -24.66
CA ILE A 255 1.18 30.52 -23.97
C ILE A 255 1.60 30.55 -22.50
N ARG A 256 2.83 30.94 -22.20
CA ARG A 256 3.31 31.08 -20.82
C ARG A 256 2.44 32.04 -19.99
N ARG A 257 2.01 33.16 -20.58
CA ARG A 257 1.14 34.11 -19.90
C ARG A 257 -0.27 33.55 -19.68
N ALA A 258 -0.82 32.83 -20.64
CA ALA A 258 -2.12 32.19 -20.54
C ALA A 258 -2.08 31.12 -19.41
N LEU A 259 -1.10 30.20 -19.43
CA LEU A 259 -0.91 29.18 -18.41
C LEU A 259 -0.71 29.79 -17.01
N LEU A 260 -0.01 30.94 -16.91
CA LEU A 260 0.15 31.63 -15.63
C LEU A 260 -1.21 32.10 -15.06
N MET A 261 -2.04 32.72 -15.91
CA MET A 261 -3.36 33.21 -15.49
C MET A 261 -4.30 32.06 -15.10
N GLU A 262 -4.28 30.96 -15.85
CA GLU A 262 -5.05 29.75 -15.54
C GLU A 262 -4.60 29.13 -14.23
N SER A 263 -3.30 28.97 -14.05
CA SER A 263 -2.73 28.41 -12.82
C SER A 263 -3.07 29.26 -11.59
N LEU A 264 -2.98 30.60 -11.70
CA LEU A 264 -3.41 31.49 -10.63
C LEU A 264 -4.91 31.37 -10.35
N GLY A 265 -5.73 31.21 -11.40
CA GLY A 265 -7.17 30.97 -11.24
C GLY A 265 -7.48 29.68 -10.48
N GLU A 266 -6.78 28.61 -10.81
CA GLU A 266 -6.93 27.32 -10.08
C GLU A 266 -6.48 27.43 -8.62
N GLU A 267 -5.35 28.05 -8.34
CA GLU A 267 -4.87 28.24 -6.96
C GLU A 267 -5.85 29.10 -6.14
N LEU A 268 -6.45 30.13 -6.74
CA LEU A 268 -7.50 30.93 -6.09
C LEU A 268 -8.76 30.11 -5.80
N ARG A 269 -9.15 29.20 -6.69
CA ARG A 269 -10.27 28.27 -6.44
C ARG A 269 -9.96 27.32 -5.29
N VAL A 270 -8.75 26.77 -5.24
CA VAL A 270 -8.30 25.92 -4.13
C VAL A 270 -8.30 26.72 -2.82
N LEU A 271 -7.79 27.93 -2.83
CA LEU A 271 -7.82 28.82 -1.67
C LEU A 271 -9.27 29.10 -1.21
N TYR A 272 -10.17 29.42 -2.13
CA TYR A 272 -11.58 29.65 -1.83
C TYR A 272 -12.20 28.39 -1.15
N VAL A 273 -11.90 27.19 -1.66
CA VAL A 273 -12.36 25.95 -1.04
C VAL A 273 -11.84 25.86 0.39
N ALA A 274 -10.56 26.14 0.64
CA ALA A 274 -9.99 26.07 1.99
C ALA A 274 -10.68 27.03 2.96
N LEU A 275 -10.88 28.28 2.53
CA LEU A 275 -11.48 29.33 3.37
C LEU A 275 -12.96 29.08 3.69
N THR A 276 -13.68 28.40 2.80
CA THR A 276 -15.12 28.11 2.95
C THR A 276 -15.43 26.83 3.71
N ARG A 277 -14.42 26.13 4.27
CA ARG A 277 -14.65 24.87 5.04
C ARG A 277 -15.05 25.12 6.50
N ALA A 278 -14.71 26.27 7.05
CA ALA A 278 -15.00 26.61 8.44
C ALA A 278 -16.44 27.07 8.62
N LYS A 279 -17.17 26.47 9.57
CA LYS A 279 -18.50 26.94 9.98
C LYS A 279 -18.40 28.09 11.00
N GLU A 280 -17.53 27.95 11.99
CA GLU A 280 -17.47 28.86 13.13
C GLU A 280 -16.16 29.66 13.16
N LYS A 281 -15.02 28.97 13.00
CA LYS A 281 -13.71 29.63 13.14
C LYS A 281 -12.69 29.11 12.12
N LEU A 282 -12.10 30.04 11.40
CA LEU A 282 -10.96 29.81 10.51
C LEU A 282 -9.70 30.41 11.13
N ILE A 283 -8.60 29.65 11.11
CA ILE A 283 -7.29 30.06 11.61
C ILE A 283 -6.29 29.85 10.46
N LEU A 284 -5.59 30.91 10.06
CA LEU A 284 -4.62 30.94 8.96
C LEU A 284 -3.18 30.98 9.51
#